data_2dd86186bd831b755c6db4bcaca31a63
#
_entry.id   2dd86186bd831b755c6db4bcaca31a63
#
_cell.length_a   1.000
_cell.length_b   1.000
_cell.length_c   1.000
_cell.angle_alpha   90.00
_cell.angle_beta   90.00
_cell.angle_gamma   90.00
#
_symmetry.space_group_name_H-M   'P 1'
#
loop_
_entity.id
_entity.type
_entity.pdbx_description
1 polymer ?
#
loop_
_entity_poly.entity_id
_entity_poly.type
_entity_poly.pdbx_seq_one_letter_code
_entity_poly.pdbx_strand_id
1 'polypeptide(L)'
;MLTLKQIRDDKEAAIRKLAKKGVDAAPVIEKIETLDDRRKAIQVELDNTLAAQNKAAKEIGALMGQGRREEAEERKRFVADLKEKSNRLQAESREVQEELQAAIVTLPNFPAEIVPEGKTAEDNLVVKLVESYTELPENPLPHWELARKYDIIDFDLGVKLTGAGFPVYKGKGARLQIGRASCRERV
;
A
#
# COMPACT_ATOMS: atom_id res chain seq x y z
N MET A 1 0.08 -4.03 5.30
CA MET A 1 -0.93 -3.16 4.69
C MET A 1 -2.06 -4.05 4.20
N LEU A 2 -3.31 -3.66 4.41
CA LEU A 2 -4.47 -4.44 3.96
C LEU A 2 -4.50 -4.49 2.43
N THR A 3 -4.75 -5.67 1.85
CA THR A 3 -4.80 -5.84 0.40
C THR A 3 -6.24 -6.00 -0.09
N LEU A 4 -6.49 -5.58 -1.32
CA LEU A 4 -7.79 -5.74 -1.98
C LEU A 4 -8.24 -7.21 -2.02
N LYS A 5 -7.28 -8.13 -2.22
CA LYS A 5 -7.55 -9.56 -2.22
C LYS A 5 -8.11 -10.02 -0.86
N GLN A 6 -7.48 -9.63 0.25
CA GLN A 6 -7.93 -10.00 1.59
C GLN A 6 -9.33 -9.47 1.93
N ILE A 7 -9.72 -8.33 1.35
CA ILE A 7 -11.08 -7.77 1.52
C ILE A 7 -12.10 -8.58 0.71
N ARG A 8 -11.78 -8.96 -0.52
CA ARG A 8 -12.70 -9.64 -1.45
C ARG A 8 -12.84 -11.14 -1.20
N ASP A 9 -11.80 -11.80 -0.69
CA ASP A 9 -11.84 -13.26 -0.43
C ASP A 9 -12.90 -13.63 0.62
N ASP A 10 -13.10 -12.79 1.65
CA ASP A 10 -14.15 -12.94 2.65
C ASP A 10 -14.54 -11.57 3.23
N LYS A 11 -15.51 -10.93 2.60
CA LYS A 11 -16.04 -9.62 2.98
C LYS A 11 -16.55 -9.61 4.43
N GLU A 12 -17.31 -10.63 4.81
CA GLU A 12 -17.90 -10.69 6.14
C GLU A 12 -16.83 -10.86 7.23
N ALA A 13 -15.83 -11.71 6.98
CA ALA A 13 -14.70 -11.85 7.90
C ALA A 13 -13.89 -10.55 7.98
N ALA A 14 -13.71 -9.83 6.87
CA ALA A 14 -13.05 -8.54 6.86
C ALA A 14 -13.79 -7.52 7.75
N ILE A 15 -15.11 -7.41 7.62
CA ILE A 15 -15.95 -6.55 8.45
C ILE A 15 -15.84 -6.95 9.93
N ARG A 16 -16.00 -8.25 10.24
CA ARG A 16 -15.88 -8.74 11.63
C ARG A 16 -14.53 -8.44 12.26
N LYS A 17 -13.43 -8.65 11.50
CA LYS A 17 -12.06 -8.35 11.99
C LYS A 17 -11.83 -6.87 12.26
N LEU A 18 -12.37 -6.00 11.41
CA LEU A 18 -12.24 -4.55 11.59
C LEU A 18 -13.15 -4.03 12.71
N ALA A 19 -14.31 -4.65 12.91
CA ALA A 19 -15.20 -4.34 14.05
C ALA A 19 -14.51 -4.57 15.40
N LYS A 20 -13.60 -5.57 15.54
CA LYS A 20 -12.76 -5.75 16.74
C LYS A 20 -11.95 -4.51 17.13
N LYS A 21 -11.64 -3.65 16.17
CA LYS A 21 -10.95 -2.36 16.37
C LYS A 21 -11.91 -1.18 16.52
N GLY A 22 -13.21 -1.44 16.64
CA GLY A 22 -14.24 -0.41 16.72
C GLY A 22 -14.45 0.37 15.40
N VAL A 23 -14.05 -0.19 14.26
CA VAL A 23 -14.19 0.44 12.93
C VAL A 23 -15.44 -0.10 12.25
N ASP A 24 -16.39 0.78 11.89
CA ASP A 24 -17.48 0.46 10.97
C ASP A 24 -16.92 0.44 9.54
N ALA A 25 -16.51 -0.74 9.10
CA ALA A 25 -15.86 -0.92 7.80
C ALA A 25 -16.84 -1.25 6.67
N ALA A 26 -18.09 -1.58 6.96
CA ALA A 26 -19.05 -2.05 5.95
C ALA A 26 -19.22 -1.05 4.79
N PRO A 27 -19.49 0.26 5.02
CA PRO A 27 -19.70 1.21 3.93
C PRO A 27 -18.41 1.45 3.11
N VAL A 28 -17.24 1.39 3.75
CA VAL A 28 -15.96 1.57 3.06
C VAL A 28 -15.65 0.35 2.19
N ILE A 29 -15.90 -0.86 2.69
CA ILE A 29 -15.70 -2.10 1.93
C ILE A 29 -16.64 -2.16 0.72
N GLU A 30 -17.89 -1.75 0.84
CA GLU A 30 -18.83 -1.66 -0.30
C GLU A 30 -18.35 -0.67 -1.37
N LYS A 31 -17.84 0.48 -0.94
CA LYS A 31 -17.21 1.45 -1.85
C LYS A 31 -16.00 0.85 -2.56
N ILE A 32 -15.13 0.13 -1.85
CA ILE A 32 -13.95 -0.54 -2.41
C ILE A 32 -14.35 -1.57 -3.46
N GLU A 33 -15.37 -2.40 -3.20
CA GLU A 33 -15.88 -3.38 -4.16
C GLU A 33 -16.42 -2.72 -5.43
N THR A 34 -17.24 -1.67 -5.27
CA THR A 34 -17.78 -0.91 -6.41
C THR A 34 -16.69 -0.30 -7.28
N LEU A 35 -15.67 0.30 -6.65
CA LEU A 35 -14.53 0.90 -7.35
C LEU A 35 -13.68 -0.17 -8.06
N ASP A 36 -13.45 -1.32 -7.44
CA ASP A 36 -12.70 -2.41 -8.07
C ASP A 36 -13.44 -3.02 -9.26
N ASP A 37 -14.77 -3.17 -9.16
CA ASP A 37 -15.56 -3.67 -10.28
C ASP A 37 -15.60 -2.66 -11.44
N ARG A 38 -15.69 -1.35 -11.14
CA ARG A 38 -15.54 -0.29 -12.16
C ARG A 38 -14.15 -0.32 -12.79
N ARG A 39 -13.10 -0.44 -12.01
CA ARG A 39 -11.71 -0.58 -12.50
C ARG A 39 -11.56 -1.76 -13.46
N LYS A 40 -12.13 -2.92 -13.12
CA LYS A 40 -12.10 -4.11 -13.99
C LYS A 40 -12.86 -3.89 -15.28
N ALA A 41 -14.03 -3.27 -15.23
CA ALA A 41 -14.83 -2.96 -16.41
C ALA A 41 -14.08 -2.02 -17.36
N ILE A 42 -13.48 -0.95 -16.83
CA ILE A 42 -12.66 -0.02 -17.60
C ILE A 42 -11.47 -0.75 -18.23
N GLN A 43 -10.79 -1.63 -17.49
CA GLN A 43 -9.66 -2.38 -18.03
C GLN A 43 -10.06 -3.26 -19.22
N VAL A 44 -11.16 -3.99 -19.11
CA VAL A 44 -11.69 -4.82 -20.22
C VAL A 44 -12.04 -3.96 -21.43
N GLU A 45 -12.67 -2.80 -21.20
CA GLU A 45 -13.01 -1.89 -22.31
C GLU A 45 -11.78 -1.29 -22.97
N LEU A 46 -10.77 -0.92 -22.18
CA LEU A 46 -9.49 -0.42 -22.67
C LEU A 46 -8.77 -1.48 -23.50
N ASP A 47 -8.68 -2.72 -23.00
CA ASP A 47 -8.03 -3.82 -23.72
C ASP A 47 -8.72 -4.10 -25.06
N ASN A 48 -10.05 -4.12 -25.08
CA ASN A 48 -10.83 -4.28 -26.33
C ASN A 48 -10.61 -3.12 -27.29
N THR A 49 -10.55 -1.88 -26.79
CA THR A 49 -10.31 -0.69 -27.61
C THR A 49 -8.91 -0.71 -28.22
N LEU A 50 -7.88 -1.08 -27.44
CA LEU A 50 -6.50 -1.22 -27.92
C LEU A 50 -6.37 -2.37 -28.94
N ALA A 51 -7.05 -3.49 -28.72
CA ALA A 51 -7.07 -4.60 -29.69
C ALA A 51 -7.71 -4.18 -31.01
N ALA A 52 -8.84 -3.46 -30.97
CA ALA A 52 -9.50 -2.91 -32.15
C ALA A 52 -8.60 -1.89 -32.88
N GLN A 53 -7.90 -1.02 -32.16
CA GLN A 53 -6.95 -0.06 -32.69
C GLN A 53 -5.80 -0.76 -33.44
N ASN A 54 -5.22 -1.79 -32.81
CA ASN A 54 -4.13 -2.56 -33.42
C ASN A 54 -4.59 -3.31 -34.69
N LYS A 55 -5.81 -3.87 -34.67
CA LYS A 55 -6.38 -4.51 -35.85
C LYS A 55 -6.60 -3.51 -37.00
N ALA A 56 -7.22 -2.38 -36.71
CA ALA A 56 -7.47 -1.35 -37.69
C ALA A 56 -6.17 -0.74 -38.28
N ALA A 57 -5.12 -0.61 -37.46
CA ALA A 57 -3.81 -0.16 -37.92
C ALA A 57 -3.18 -1.14 -38.93
N LYS A 58 -3.31 -2.45 -38.72
CA LYS A 58 -2.87 -3.48 -39.68
C LYS A 58 -3.66 -3.42 -40.97
N GLU A 59 -4.98 -3.20 -40.90
CA GLU A 59 -5.86 -3.07 -42.07
C GLU A 59 -5.48 -1.85 -42.89
N ILE A 60 -5.13 -0.70 -42.30
CA ILE A 60 -4.63 0.48 -43.00
C ILE A 60 -3.38 0.14 -43.81
N GLY A 61 -2.41 -0.59 -43.21
CA GLY A 61 -1.21 -1.03 -43.92
C GLY A 61 -1.51 -1.86 -45.17
N ALA A 62 -2.46 -2.82 -45.06
CA ALA A 62 -2.88 -3.67 -46.18
C ALA A 62 -3.60 -2.88 -47.27
N LEU A 63 -4.53 -1.97 -46.89
CA LEU A 63 -5.26 -1.12 -47.86
C LEU A 63 -4.34 -0.17 -48.61
N MET A 64 -3.36 0.40 -47.93
CA MET A 64 -2.35 1.26 -48.58
C MET A 64 -1.49 0.47 -49.56
N GLY A 65 -1.09 -0.76 -49.21
CA GLY A 65 -0.36 -1.64 -50.15
C GLY A 65 -1.16 -2.05 -51.39
N GLN A 66 -2.51 -2.08 -51.29
CA GLN A 66 -3.43 -2.37 -52.39
C GLN A 66 -3.85 -1.11 -53.21
N GLY A 67 -3.37 0.06 -52.83
CA GLY A 67 -3.74 1.32 -53.50
C GLY A 67 -5.11 1.88 -53.16
N ARG A 68 -5.85 1.27 -52.18
CA ARG A 68 -7.20 1.63 -51.74
C ARG A 68 -7.17 2.80 -50.76
N ARG A 69 -6.81 3.99 -51.26
CA ARG A 69 -6.51 5.16 -50.40
C ARG A 69 -7.73 5.72 -49.67
N GLU A 70 -8.91 5.74 -50.27
CA GLU A 70 -10.12 6.28 -49.65
C GLU A 70 -10.53 5.44 -48.43
N GLU A 71 -10.54 4.12 -48.55
CA GLU A 71 -10.84 3.22 -47.46
C GLU A 71 -9.76 3.27 -46.33
N ALA A 72 -8.52 3.47 -46.72
CA ALA A 72 -7.46 3.67 -45.73
C ALA A 72 -7.66 4.98 -44.95
N GLU A 73 -8.15 6.05 -45.55
CA GLU A 73 -8.48 7.31 -44.86
C GLU A 73 -9.67 7.16 -43.91
N GLU A 74 -10.70 6.42 -44.26
CA GLU A 74 -11.81 6.10 -43.37
C GLU A 74 -11.30 5.30 -42.16
N ARG A 75 -10.46 4.31 -42.39
CA ARG A 75 -9.84 3.53 -41.30
C ARG A 75 -8.95 4.36 -40.38
N LYS A 76 -8.23 5.33 -40.90
CA LYS A 76 -7.44 6.29 -40.11
C LYS A 76 -8.31 7.11 -39.19
N ARG A 77 -9.46 7.61 -39.66
CA ARG A 77 -10.43 8.33 -38.80
C ARG A 77 -10.92 7.44 -37.69
N PHE A 78 -11.31 6.20 -38.01
CA PHE A 78 -11.73 5.23 -36.99
C PHE A 78 -10.62 4.95 -35.96
N VAL A 79 -9.35 4.86 -36.36
CA VAL A 79 -8.23 4.71 -35.41
C VAL A 79 -8.04 5.97 -34.55
N ALA A 80 -8.29 7.15 -35.08
CA ALA A 80 -8.24 8.39 -34.31
C ALA A 80 -9.31 8.42 -33.23
N ASP A 81 -10.54 8.03 -33.57
CA ASP A 81 -11.65 7.91 -32.57
C ASP A 81 -11.34 6.89 -31.46
N LEU A 82 -10.80 5.72 -31.84
CA LEU A 82 -10.36 4.71 -30.88
C LEU A 82 -9.23 5.21 -29.97
N LYS A 83 -8.32 6.01 -30.53
CA LYS A 83 -7.24 6.63 -29.74
C LYS A 83 -7.77 7.63 -28.72
N GLU A 84 -8.73 8.46 -29.11
CA GLU A 84 -9.39 9.37 -28.19
C GLU A 84 -10.12 8.61 -27.09
N LYS A 85 -10.87 7.57 -27.45
CA LYS A 85 -11.54 6.68 -26.50
C LYS A 85 -10.55 6.03 -25.53
N SER A 86 -9.44 5.50 -26.02
CA SER A 86 -8.43 4.87 -25.17
C SER A 86 -7.78 5.86 -24.20
N ASN A 87 -7.51 7.09 -24.63
CA ASN A 87 -6.98 8.14 -23.76
C ASN A 87 -7.96 8.50 -22.65
N ARG A 88 -9.26 8.60 -22.97
CA ARG A 88 -10.31 8.86 -21.95
C ARG A 88 -10.41 7.72 -20.95
N LEU A 89 -10.41 6.45 -21.41
CA LEU A 89 -10.45 5.28 -20.53
C LEU A 89 -9.21 5.19 -19.65
N GLN A 90 -8.03 5.57 -20.14
CA GLN A 90 -6.81 5.63 -19.35
C GLN A 90 -6.89 6.69 -18.25
N ALA A 91 -7.44 7.87 -18.53
CA ALA A 91 -7.66 8.92 -17.53
C ALA A 91 -8.64 8.43 -16.46
N GLU A 92 -9.78 7.88 -16.86
CA GLU A 92 -10.77 7.31 -15.95
C GLU A 92 -10.20 6.18 -15.09
N SER A 93 -9.37 5.30 -15.67
CA SER A 93 -8.68 4.23 -14.93
C SER A 93 -7.79 4.78 -13.83
N ARG A 94 -7.06 5.87 -14.08
CA ARG A 94 -6.21 6.52 -13.07
C ARG A 94 -7.04 7.09 -11.92
N GLU A 95 -8.09 7.82 -12.24
CA GLU A 95 -9.01 8.39 -11.23
C GLU A 95 -9.59 7.31 -10.32
N VAL A 96 -10.12 6.23 -10.92
CA VAL A 96 -10.68 5.10 -10.15
C VAL A 96 -9.63 4.40 -9.31
N GLN A 97 -8.39 4.26 -9.80
CA GLN A 97 -7.29 3.66 -9.03
C GLN A 97 -6.88 4.54 -7.84
N GLU A 98 -6.85 5.86 -8.02
CA GLU A 98 -6.56 6.81 -6.93
C GLU A 98 -7.65 6.77 -5.87
N GLU A 99 -8.93 6.79 -6.27
CA GLU A 99 -10.05 6.67 -5.34
C GLU A 99 -10.06 5.33 -4.59
N LEU A 100 -9.77 4.24 -5.29
CA LEU A 100 -9.67 2.90 -4.70
C LEU A 100 -8.55 2.83 -3.66
N GLN A 101 -7.38 3.35 -4.00
CA GLN A 101 -6.25 3.41 -3.08
C GLN A 101 -6.57 4.30 -1.86
N ALA A 102 -7.16 5.46 -2.08
CA ALA A 102 -7.59 6.35 -1.00
C ALA A 102 -8.58 5.67 -0.05
N ALA A 103 -9.53 4.89 -0.57
CA ALA A 103 -10.47 4.13 0.25
C ALA A 103 -9.78 3.00 1.06
N ILE A 104 -8.86 2.24 0.44
CA ILE A 104 -8.16 1.15 1.12
C ILE A 104 -7.30 1.65 2.28
N VAL A 105 -6.61 2.78 2.13
CA VAL A 105 -5.72 3.31 3.19
C VAL A 105 -6.47 3.86 4.41
N THR A 106 -7.78 4.11 4.31
CA THR A 106 -8.59 4.47 5.48
C THR A 106 -8.82 3.30 6.43
N LEU A 107 -8.70 2.07 5.93
CA LEU A 107 -8.91 0.87 6.74
C LEU A 107 -7.62 0.46 7.46
N PRO A 108 -7.66 0.20 8.77
CA PRO A 108 -6.52 -0.35 9.49
C PRO A 108 -6.27 -1.81 9.09
N ASN A 109 -5.07 -2.32 9.37
CA ASN A 109 -4.76 -3.74 9.16
C ASN A 109 -5.63 -4.64 10.04
N PHE A 110 -5.91 -5.86 9.57
CA PHE A 110 -6.61 -6.86 10.36
C PHE A 110 -5.83 -7.19 11.63
N PRO A 111 -6.50 -7.25 12.79
CA PRO A 111 -5.91 -7.80 14.00
C PRO A 111 -5.73 -9.31 13.86
N ALA A 112 -4.73 -9.87 14.55
CA ALA A 112 -4.62 -11.31 14.71
C ALA A 112 -5.82 -11.87 15.49
N GLU A 113 -6.12 -13.15 15.34
CA GLU A 113 -7.29 -13.77 15.99
C GLU A 113 -7.25 -13.71 17.52
N ILE A 114 -6.03 -13.80 18.08
CA ILE A 114 -5.77 -13.71 19.52
C ILE A 114 -6.03 -12.32 20.11
N VAL A 115 -6.10 -11.26 19.28
CA VAL A 115 -6.34 -9.90 19.78
C VAL A 115 -7.78 -9.76 20.23
N PRO A 116 -8.02 -9.34 21.49
CA PRO A 116 -9.38 -9.10 22.01
C PRO A 116 -10.03 -7.91 21.31
N GLU A 117 -11.34 -7.82 21.44
CA GLU A 117 -12.06 -6.59 21.06
C GLU A 117 -11.71 -5.47 22.04
N GLY A 118 -11.48 -4.26 21.50
CA GLY A 118 -11.12 -3.12 22.33
C GLY A 118 -11.01 -1.83 21.53
N LYS A 119 -11.17 -0.71 22.24
CA LYS A 119 -11.05 0.64 21.69
C LYS A 119 -9.91 1.42 22.33
N THR A 120 -9.53 1.05 23.53
CA THR A 120 -8.54 1.77 24.34
C THR A 120 -7.42 0.83 24.82
N ALA A 121 -6.39 1.40 25.42
CA ALA A 121 -5.28 0.64 25.96
C ALA A 121 -5.68 -0.26 27.15
N GLU A 122 -6.73 0.12 27.88
CA GLU A 122 -7.25 -0.65 29.00
C GLU A 122 -7.88 -1.98 28.58
N ASP A 123 -8.34 -2.07 27.31
CA ASP A 123 -8.92 -3.30 26.76
C ASP A 123 -7.85 -4.33 26.37
N ASN A 124 -6.57 -3.98 26.47
CA ASN A 124 -5.47 -4.88 26.11
C ASN A 124 -5.31 -6.03 27.10
N LEU A 125 -5.25 -7.25 26.59
CA LEU A 125 -4.94 -8.42 27.38
C LEU A 125 -3.43 -8.45 27.70
N VAL A 126 -3.08 -8.43 29.00
CA VAL A 126 -1.71 -8.65 29.43
C VAL A 126 -1.38 -10.14 29.33
N VAL A 127 -0.65 -10.53 28.31
CA VAL A 127 -0.29 -11.94 28.04
C VAL A 127 0.85 -12.41 28.96
N LYS A 128 1.75 -11.51 29.32
CA LYS A 128 2.90 -11.80 30.17
C LYS A 128 3.30 -10.55 30.94
N LEU A 129 3.37 -10.72 32.27
CA LEU A 129 3.92 -9.73 33.19
C LEU A 129 5.27 -10.22 33.68
N VAL A 130 6.27 -9.36 33.74
CA VAL A 130 7.54 -9.63 34.42
C VAL A 130 7.40 -9.11 35.83
N GLU A 131 7.34 -10.03 36.81
CA GLU A 131 7.11 -9.71 38.20
C GLU A 131 8.35 -9.21 38.94
N SER A 132 9.54 -9.54 38.41
CA SER A 132 10.81 -9.06 38.94
C SER A 132 11.66 -8.39 37.86
N TYR A 133 12.19 -7.24 38.16
CA TYR A 133 13.12 -6.50 37.33
C TYR A 133 14.26 -5.98 38.18
N THR A 134 15.40 -5.77 37.54
CA THR A 134 16.57 -5.24 38.23
C THR A 134 16.27 -3.82 38.71
N GLU A 135 16.44 -3.60 40.02
CA GLU A 135 16.31 -2.27 40.59
C GLU A 135 17.38 -1.33 39.98
N LEU A 136 16.96 -0.13 39.65
CA LEU A 136 17.88 0.88 39.18
C LEU A 136 18.70 1.43 40.36
N PRO A 137 19.97 1.81 40.14
CA PRO A 137 20.76 2.48 41.18
C PRO A 137 20.10 3.81 41.56
N GLU A 138 20.43 4.36 42.72
CA GLU A 138 19.87 5.62 43.26
C GLU A 138 19.94 6.79 42.24
N ASN A 139 20.99 6.84 41.44
CA ASN A 139 21.17 7.87 40.38
C ASN A 139 21.37 7.20 39.01
N PRO A 140 20.31 6.73 38.37
CA PRO A 140 20.43 6.08 37.08
C PRO A 140 20.82 7.10 36.01
N LEU A 141 21.79 6.75 35.19
CA LEU A 141 22.16 7.57 34.03
C LEU A 141 21.06 7.53 32.97
N PRO A 142 20.66 8.68 32.40
CA PRO A 142 19.70 8.70 31.31
C PRO A 142 20.27 8.04 30.04
N HIS A 143 19.39 7.59 29.14
CA HIS A 143 19.77 6.81 27.96
C HIS A 143 20.78 7.53 27.03
N TRP A 144 20.73 8.85 26.92
CA TRP A 144 21.69 9.61 26.11
C TRP A 144 23.09 9.63 26.71
N GLU A 145 23.22 9.65 28.04
CA GLU A 145 24.52 9.52 28.71
C GLU A 145 25.08 8.11 28.61
N LEU A 146 24.22 7.09 28.73
CA LEU A 146 24.60 5.71 28.50
C LEU A 146 25.06 5.49 27.06
N ALA A 147 24.36 6.06 26.09
CA ALA A 147 24.74 6.00 24.67
C ALA A 147 26.13 6.61 24.41
N ARG A 148 26.43 7.73 25.05
CA ARG A 148 27.77 8.37 24.99
C ARG A 148 28.82 7.54 25.72
N LYS A 149 28.53 7.08 26.93
CA LYS A 149 29.43 6.27 27.75
C LYS A 149 29.88 4.99 27.05
N TYR A 150 28.97 4.33 26.36
CA TYR A 150 29.26 3.09 25.64
C TYR A 150 29.60 3.30 24.16
N ASP A 151 29.58 4.52 23.67
CA ASP A 151 29.84 4.92 22.26
C ASP A 151 29.05 4.10 21.26
N ILE A 152 27.79 3.89 21.54
CA ILE A 152 26.88 3.06 20.74
C ILE A 152 25.96 3.86 19.83
N ILE A 153 25.74 5.14 20.14
CA ILE A 153 24.93 6.08 19.33
C ILE A 153 25.66 7.43 19.29
N ASP A 154 25.77 7.98 18.08
CA ASP A 154 26.32 9.30 17.83
C ASP A 154 25.20 10.24 17.34
N PHE A 155 24.74 11.11 18.23
CA PHE A 155 23.68 12.07 17.91
C PHE A 155 24.22 13.26 17.09
N ASP A 156 25.45 13.68 17.34
CA ASP A 156 26.05 14.83 16.67
C ASP A 156 26.35 14.51 15.19
N LEU A 157 26.82 13.29 14.93
CA LEU A 157 27.00 12.82 13.56
C LEU A 157 25.65 12.69 12.84
N GLY A 158 24.61 12.25 13.54
CA GLY A 158 23.25 12.17 12.99
C GLY A 158 22.74 13.52 12.51
N VAL A 159 22.94 14.57 13.31
CA VAL A 159 22.55 15.94 12.94
C VAL A 159 23.31 16.42 11.69
N LYS A 160 24.60 16.10 11.57
CA LYS A 160 25.42 16.48 10.39
C LYS A 160 24.99 15.78 9.11
N LEU A 161 24.54 14.52 9.20
CA LEU A 161 24.16 13.71 8.03
C LEU A 161 22.76 14.04 7.52
N THR A 162 21.78 14.24 8.42
CA THR A 162 20.37 14.25 8.01
C THR A 162 19.57 15.37 8.68
N GLY A 163 20.06 15.96 9.77
CA GLY A 163 19.36 16.96 10.57
C GLY A 163 18.95 16.44 11.95
N ALA A 164 18.24 17.26 12.71
CA ALA A 164 17.86 16.95 14.10
C ALA A 164 16.99 15.71 14.19
N GLY A 165 17.25 14.89 15.22
CA GLY A 165 16.43 13.70 15.52
C GLY A 165 16.89 12.39 14.86
N PHE A 166 17.97 12.39 14.09
CA PHE A 166 18.54 11.18 13.49
C PHE A 166 19.72 10.66 14.30
N PRO A 167 19.60 9.48 14.98
CA PRO A 167 20.73 8.85 15.66
C PRO A 167 21.57 8.02 14.67
N VAL A 168 22.88 8.04 14.79
CA VAL A 168 23.79 7.14 14.09
C VAL A 168 24.24 6.03 15.05
N TYR A 169 23.86 4.80 14.77
CA TYR A 169 24.30 3.65 15.55
C TYR A 169 25.72 3.25 15.20
N LYS A 170 26.55 3.00 16.20
CA LYS A 170 27.95 2.66 16.05
C LYS A 170 28.28 1.29 16.65
N GLY A 171 29.21 0.58 16.05
CA GLY A 171 29.79 -0.64 16.58
C GLY A 171 28.79 -1.67 17.11
N LYS A 172 28.82 -1.95 18.41
CA LYS A 172 27.93 -2.91 19.09
C LYS A 172 26.45 -2.46 19.06
N GLY A 173 26.17 -1.15 19.09
CA GLY A 173 24.82 -0.61 18.98
C GLY A 173 24.20 -0.89 17.61
N ALA A 174 24.96 -0.74 16.52
CA ALA A 174 24.51 -1.09 15.19
C ALA A 174 24.22 -2.60 15.05
N ARG A 175 25.11 -3.45 15.59
CA ARG A 175 24.91 -4.92 15.61
C ARG A 175 23.65 -5.33 16.38
N LEU A 176 23.38 -4.70 17.53
CA LEU A 176 22.17 -4.96 18.29
C LEU A 176 20.91 -4.58 17.52
N GLN A 177 20.93 -3.46 16.81
CA GLN A 177 19.81 -2.97 16.02
C GLN A 177 19.51 -3.90 14.82
N ILE A 178 20.55 -4.35 14.11
CA ILE A 178 20.44 -5.34 13.02
C ILE A 178 19.89 -6.66 13.57
N GLY A 179 20.37 -7.14 14.72
CA GLY A 179 19.87 -8.36 15.37
C GLY A 179 18.38 -8.27 15.70
N ARG A 180 17.90 -7.14 16.20
CA ARG A 180 16.47 -6.91 16.48
C ARG A 180 15.61 -6.90 15.21
N ALA A 181 16.09 -6.31 14.11
CA ALA A 181 15.40 -6.34 12.83
C ALA A 181 15.28 -7.77 12.30
N SER A 182 16.38 -8.53 12.25
CA SER A 182 16.38 -9.92 11.80
C SER A 182 15.51 -10.85 12.65
N CYS A 183 15.37 -10.60 13.95
CA CYS A 183 14.47 -11.37 14.79
C CYS A 183 12.98 -11.09 14.51
N ARG A 184 12.63 -9.86 14.07
CA ARG A 184 11.26 -9.51 13.71
C ARG A 184 10.78 -10.10 12.39
N GLU A 185 11.70 -10.34 11.45
CA GLU A 185 11.37 -10.91 10.13
C GLU A 185 11.16 -12.44 10.16
N ARG A 186 11.50 -13.10 11.26
CA ARG A 186 11.41 -14.57 11.42
C ARG A 186 10.18 -15.05 12.21
N VAL A 187 9.25 -14.15 12.53
CA VAL A 187 8.01 -14.50 13.26
C VAL A 187 6.83 -14.48 12.31
#